data_33e4d54502789b0dab53ee3f5415906e
#
_entry.id   33e4d54502789b0dab53ee3f5415906e
#
_cell.length_a   1.000
_cell.length_b   1.000
_cell.length_c   1.000
_cell.angle_alpha   90.00
_cell.angle_beta   90.00
_cell.angle_gamma   90.00
#
_symmetry.space_group_name_H-M   'P 1'
#
loop_
_entity.id
_entity.type
_entity.pdbx_description
1 polymer ?
#
loop_
_entity_poly.entity_id
_entity_poly.type
_entity_poly.pdbx_seq_one_letter_code
_entity_poly.pdbx_strand_id
1 'polypeptide(L)'
;MSEATPISLVCLDLAGLVIDDSVVERAYAEAIATQGIVPGTQDYARSMVRFDRSRGRPPAAVLREQFETDELRAQVASLAFDRSFRAAARRFDVSVPAVVADAIGKAAGSGAQVALVTVLSRSACDGLLGALRGAGLVLCADDVPRSFPWPDPVLTAMLQLGTGDVREVAVVSATEDGVLSGHRAGAGLVAGIGGGPRPAEALRAAGATHVLDNIAAFAELLA
;
A
#
# COMPACT_ATOMS: atom_id res chain seq x y z
N MET A 1 -19.71 18.14 23.49
CA MET A 1 -19.07 18.10 22.16
C MET A 1 -17.71 17.45 22.40
N SER A 2 -17.50 16.24 21.89
CA SER A 2 -16.16 15.61 21.98
C SER A 2 -15.24 16.38 21.05
N GLU A 3 -14.21 17.01 21.59
CA GLU A 3 -13.14 17.58 20.76
C GLU A 3 -12.56 16.45 19.91
N ALA A 4 -12.44 16.69 18.62
CA ALA A 4 -11.79 15.75 17.73
C ALA A 4 -10.34 15.57 18.19
N THR A 5 -9.91 14.34 18.41
CA THR A 5 -8.53 14.05 18.79
C THR A 5 -7.60 14.51 17.64
N PRO A 6 -6.61 15.37 17.91
CA PRO A 6 -5.72 15.84 16.85
C PRO A 6 -4.93 14.67 16.25
N ILE A 7 -4.77 14.67 14.94
CA ILE A 7 -3.95 13.66 14.26
C ILE A 7 -2.47 14.02 14.41
N SER A 8 -1.71 13.12 15.01
CA SER A 8 -0.26 13.24 15.20
C SER A 8 0.56 12.35 14.26
N LEU A 9 -0.09 11.36 13.62
CA LEU A 9 0.54 10.44 12.66
C LEU A 9 -0.39 10.17 11.49
N VAL A 10 0.14 10.29 10.27
CA VAL A 10 -0.52 9.85 9.03
C VAL A 10 0.22 8.65 8.46
N CYS A 11 -0.45 7.50 8.36
CA CYS A 11 0.01 6.33 7.63
C CYS A 11 -0.61 6.34 6.23
N LEU A 12 0.19 6.55 5.20
CA LEU A 12 -0.24 6.65 3.81
C LEU A 12 0.20 5.42 3.02
N ASP A 13 -0.77 4.65 2.53
CA ASP A 13 -0.54 3.52 1.63
C ASP A 13 -0.11 4.02 0.24
N LEU A 14 0.99 3.49 -0.29
CA LEU A 14 1.49 3.89 -1.60
C LEU A 14 0.71 3.28 -2.77
N ALA A 15 -0.02 2.18 -2.55
CA ALA A 15 -0.78 1.50 -3.59
C ALA A 15 -1.95 2.36 -4.08
N GLY A 16 -2.05 2.56 -5.39
CA GLY A 16 -3.07 3.39 -6.03
C GLY A 16 -2.91 4.90 -5.81
N LEU A 17 -1.98 5.35 -4.97
CA LEU A 17 -1.70 6.76 -4.71
C LEU A 17 -0.38 7.23 -5.35
N VAL A 18 0.65 6.40 -5.23
CA VAL A 18 2.00 6.66 -5.78
C VAL A 18 2.37 5.57 -6.79
N ILE A 19 1.97 4.34 -6.52
CA ILE A 19 2.30 3.17 -7.33
C ILE A 19 1.05 2.79 -8.12
N ASP A 20 1.15 2.95 -9.45
CA ASP A 20 0.08 2.56 -10.37
C ASP A 20 -0.06 1.04 -10.41
N ASP A 21 -1.29 0.56 -10.32
CA ASP A 21 -1.62 -0.87 -10.34
C ASP A 21 -1.12 -1.59 -11.59
N SER A 22 -1.06 -0.90 -12.74
CA SER A 22 -0.58 -1.50 -13.99
C SER A 22 0.91 -1.86 -13.96
N VAL A 23 1.71 -1.13 -13.18
CA VAL A 23 3.13 -1.43 -12.99
C VAL A 23 3.28 -2.71 -12.17
N VAL A 24 2.48 -2.85 -11.10
CA VAL A 24 2.47 -4.03 -10.23
C VAL A 24 1.96 -5.26 -10.98
N GLU A 25 0.88 -5.10 -11.74
CA GLU A 25 0.29 -6.16 -12.56
C GLU A 25 1.27 -6.69 -13.62
N ARG A 26 1.97 -5.79 -14.31
CA ARG A 26 3.01 -6.18 -15.28
C ARG A 26 4.14 -6.96 -14.61
N ALA A 27 4.64 -6.48 -13.48
CA ALA A 27 5.68 -7.17 -12.74
C ALA A 27 5.25 -8.57 -12.29
N TYR A 28 3.99 -8.72 -11.86
CA TYR A 28 3.41 -10.00 -11.51
C TYR A 28 3.30 -10.94 -12.72
N ALA A 29 2.80 -10.44 -13.85
CA ALA A 29 2.70 -11.22 -15.09
C ALA A 29 4.08 -11.72 -15.57
N GLU A 30 5.11 -10.87 -15.51
CA GLU A 30 6.49 -11.25 -15.83
C GLU A 30 7.02 -12.30 -14.83
N ALA A 31 6.74 -12.15 -13.54
CA ALA A 31 7.17 -13.10 -12.52
C ALA A 31 6.60 -14.50 -12.75
N ILE A 32 5.29 -14.63 -13.01
CA ILE A 32 4.67 -15.94 -13.29
C ILE A 32 5.12 -16.52 -14.63
N ALA A 33 5.44 -15.67 -15.61
CA ALA A 33 5.98 -16.12 -16.90
C ALA A 33 7.35 -16.81 -16.75
N THR A 34 8.20 -16.39 -15.79
CA THR A 34 9.46 -17.09 -15.47
C THR A 34 9.22 -18.50 -14.95
N GLN A 35 8.00 -18.81 -14.51
CA GLN A 35 7.57 -20.10 -14.02
C GLN A 35 6.78 -20.91 -15.07
N GLY A 36 6.81 -20.48 -16.34
CA GLY A 36 6.12 -21.15 -17.42
C GLY A 36 4.62 -20.84 -17.52
N ILE A 37 4.09 -19.92 -16.71
CA ILE A 37 2.69 -19.47 -16.79
C ILE A 37 2.64 -18.26 -17.71
N VAL A 38 2.42 -18.51 -19.02
CA VAL A 38 2.56 -17.50 -20.08
C VAL A 38 1.21 -17.04 -20.63
N PRO A 39 1.12 -15.80 -21.17
CA PRO A 39 -0.09 -15.28 -21.81
C PRO A 39 -0.69 -16.25 -22.82
N GLY A 40 -2.03 -16.29 -22.89
CA GLY A 40 -2.79 -17.18 -23.77
C GLY A 40 -3.09 -18.56 -23.18
N THR A 41 -2.54 -18.89 -22.01
CA THR A 41 -2.86 -20.14 -21.30
C THR A 41 -3.97 -19.93 -20.26
N GLN A 42 -4.69 -21.01 -19.94
CA GLN A 42 -5.73 -20.99 -18.91
C GLN A 42 -5.13 -20.72 -17.51
N ASP A 43 -3.91 -21.20 -17.25
CA ASP A 43 -3.21 -20.96 -16.00
C ASP A 43 -2.84 -19.48 -15.83
N TYR A 44 -2.42 -18.82 -16.90
CA TYR A 44 -2.19 -17.39 -16.90
C TYR A 44 -3.47 -16.61 -16.57
N ALA A 45 -4.58 -16.92 -17.23
CA ALA A 45 -5.85 -16.25 -16.96
C ALA A 45 -6.29 -16.42 -15.49
N ARG A 46 -6.18 -17.64 -14.95
CA ARG A 46 -6.50 -17.92 -13.53
C ARG A 46 -5.58 -17.15 -12.57
N SER A 47 -4.29 -17.10 -12.87
CA SER A 47 -3.31 -16.37 -12.04
C SER A 47 -3.59 -14.87 -12.03
N MET A 48 -3.91 -14.27 -13.16
CA MET A 48 -4.24 -12.84 -13.24
C MET A 48 -5.55 -12.50 -12.50
N VAL A 49 -6.57 -13.36 -12.58
CA VAL A 49 -7.82 -13.20 -11.79
C VAL A 49 -7.53 -13.31 -10.29
N ARG A 50 -6.66 -14.24 -9.87
CA ARG A 50 -6.24 -14.36 -8.46
C ARG A 50 -5.53 -13.09 -8.00
N PHE A 51 -4.58 -12.62 -8.80
CA PHE A 51 -3.84 -11.39 -8.50
C PHE A 51 -4.79 -10.19 -8.36
N ASP A 52 -5.72 -10.02 -9.29
CA ASP A 52 -6.69 -8.92 -9.25
C ASP A 52 -7.54 -8.94 -7.96
N ARG A 53 -7.98 -10.12 -7.53
CA ARG A 53 -8.72 -10.30 -6.25
C ARG A 53 -7.86 -10.08 -5.01
N SER A 54 -6.55 -10.08 -5.16
CA SER A 54 -5.57 -9.95 -4.07
C SER A 54 -4.88 -8.59 -4.06
N ARG A 55 -5.43 -7.60 -4.76
CA ARG A 55 -4.89 -6.23 -4.79
C ARG A 55 -4.85 -5.66 -3.36
N GLY A 56 -3.75 -5.01 -3.01
CA GLY A 56 -3.50 -4.52 -1.66
C GLY A 56 -2.78 -5.52 -0.75
N ARG A 57 -2.59 -6.78 -1.20
CA ARG A 57 -1.80 -7.79 -0.49
C ARG A 57 -0.35 -7.83 -1.01
N PRO A 58 0.62 -8.23 -0.17
CA PRO A 58 2.00 -8.41 -0.63
C PRO A 58 2.09 -9.38 -1.81
N PRO A 59 2.70 -8.99 -2.94
CA PRO A 59 2.86 -9.89 -4.09
C PRO A 59 3.55 -11.21 -3.74
N ALA A 60 4.51 -11.20 -2.82
CA ALA A 60 5.16 -12.41 -2.33
C ALA A 60 4.18 -13.38 -1.65
N ALA A 61 3.18 -12.87 -0.91
CA ALA A 61 2.14 -13.72 -0.31
C ALA A 61 1.23 -14.31 -1.38
N VAL A 62 0.85 -13.53 -2.38
CA VAL A 62 0.02 -14.00 -3.51
C VAL A 62 0.76 -15.08 -4.31
N LEU A 63 2.06 -14.90 -4.56
CA LEU A 63 2.90 -15.89 -5.24
C LEU A 63 3.09 -17.17 -4.41
N ARG A 64 3.21 -17.05 -3.08
CA ARG A 64 3.27 -18.23 -2.20
C ARG A 64 1.95 -19.03 -2.26
N GLU A 65 0.81 -18.37 -2.27
CA GLU A 65 -0.48 -19.03 -2.46
C GLU A 65 -0.65 -19.61 -3.88
N GLN A 66 -0.05 -18.98 -4.89
CA GLN A 66 -0.05 -19.50 -6.26
C GLN A 66 0.72 -20.81 -6.38
N PHE A 67 1.82 -20.96 -5.63
CA PHE A 67 2.73 -22.11 -5.66
C PHE A 67 2.79 -22.82 -4.31
N GLU A 68 1.65 -22.96 -3.63
CA GLU A 68 1.52 -23.42 -2.24
C GLU A 68 2.24 -24.75 -1.92
N THR A 69 2.45 -25.61 -2.92
CA THR A 69 3.16 -26.89 -2.78
C THR A 69 4.64 -26.81 -3.17
N ASP A 70 5.12 -25.66 -3.62
CA ASP A 70 6.48 -25.46 -4.14
C ASP A 70 7.04 -24.10 -3.65
N GLU A 71 7.56 -24.11 -2.43
CA GLU A 71 8.13 -22.91 -1.80
C GLU A 71 9.31 -22.32 -2.60
N LEU A 72 10.15 -23.18 -3.19
CA LEU A 72 11.28 -22.71 -4.01
C LEU A 72 10.78 -21.94 -5.24
N ARG A 73 9.76 -22.47 -5.88
CA ARG A 73 9.12 -21.82 -7.03
C ARG A 73 8.48 -20.49 -6.66
N ALA A 74 7.81 -20.42 -5.49
CA ALA A 74 7.26 -19.19 -4.96
C ALA A 74 8.35 -18.14 -4.70
N GLN A 75 9.47 -18.53 -4.12
CA GLN A 75 10.61 -17.64 -3.85
C GLN A 75 11.24 -17.13 -5.14
N VAL A 76 11.47 -18.01 -6.13
CA VAL A 76 12.02 -17.61 -7.44
C VAL A 76 11.09 -16.61 -8.14
N ALA A 77 9.77 -16.88 -8.11
CA ALA A 77 8.79 -15.95 -8.67
C ALA A 77 8.76 -14.61 -7.93
N SER A 78 8.90 -14.60 -6.61
CA SER A 78 8.96 -13.36 -5.81
C SER A 78 10.20 -12.53 -6.14
N LEU A 79 11.37 -13.16 -6.28
CA LEU A 79 12.59 -12.47 -6.72
C LEU A 79 12.47 -11.92 -8.15
N ALA A 80 11.80 -12.66 -9.03
CA ALA A 80 11.50 -12.20 -10.39
C ALA A 80 10.56 -11.00 -10.38
N PHE A 81 9.50 -11.02 -9.54
CA PHE A 81 8.62 -9.89 -9.32
C PHE A 81 9.39 -8.64 -8.90
N ASP A 82 10.21 -8.73 -7.85
CA ASP A 82 10.99 -7.59 -7.33
C ASP A 82 11.90 -6.98 -8.41
N ARG A 83 12.53 -7.82 -9.23
CA ARG A 83 13.38 -7.40 -10.33
C ARG A 83 12.58 -6.68 -11.42
N SER A 84 11.47 -7.28 -11.83
CA SER A 84 10.60 -6.73 -12.86
C SER A 84 9.95 -5.42 -12.42
N PHE A 85 9.49 -5.34 -11.16
CA PHE A 85 8.94 -4.11 -10.61
C PHE A 85 9.98 -2.98 -10.60
N ARG A 86 11.20 -3.23 -10.11
CA ARG A 86 12.28 -2.22 -10.13
C ARG A 86 12.58 -1.73 -11.54
N ALA A 87 12.64 -2.64 -12.51
CA ALA A 87 12.90 -2.27 -13.91
C ALA A 87 11.75 -1.41 -14.48
N ALA A 88 10.51 -1.78 -14.19
CA ALA A 88 9.33 -1.04 -14.62
C ALA A 88 9.25 0.34 -13.92
N ALA A 89 9.48 0.41 -12.61
CA ALA A 89 9.47 1.66 -11.84
C ALA A 89 10.49 2.67 -12.38
N ARG A 90 11.70 2.21 -12.74
CA ARG A 90 12.70 3.06 -13.40
C ARG A 90 12.30 3.49 -14.80
N ARG A 91 11.74 2.58 -15.59
CA ARG A 91 11.34 2.86 -16.98
C ARG A 91 10.19 3.86 -17.08
N PHE A 92 9.25 3.81 -16.15
CA PHE A 92 8.06 4.67 -16.12
C PHE A 92 8.25 5.89 -15.20
N ASP A 93 9.47 6.11 -14.69
CA ASP A 93 9.80 7.21 -13.79
C ASP A 93 8.78 7.38 -12.66
N VAL A 94 8.52 6.29 -11.94
CA VAL A 94 7.57 6.28 -10.83
C VAL A 94 8.06 7.28 -9.78
N SER A 95 7.33 8.35 -9.64
CA SER A 95 7.60 9.45 -8.71
C SER A 95 6.35 9.77 -7.88
N VAL A 96 6.54 10.48 -6.79
CA VAL A 96 5.40 10.93 -5.97
C VAL A 96 4.60 11.97 -6.75
N PRO A 97 3.30 11.73 -7.06
CA PRO A 97 2.47 12.72 -7.72
C PRO A 97 2.40 14.01 -6.90
N ALA A 98 2.37 15.18 -7.57
CA ALA A 98 2.36 16.48 -6.90
C ALA A 98 1.23 16.58 -5.86
N VAL A 99 0.03 16.08 -6.17
CA VAL A 99 -1.12 16.09 -5.26
C VAL A 99 -0.87 15.26 -3.99
N VAL A 100 -0.11 14.18 -4.08
CA VAL A 100 0.29 13.36 -2.92
C VAL A 100 1.36 14.07 -2.12
N ALA A 101 2.34 14.67 -2.79
CA ALA A 101 3.38 15.47 -2.13
C ALA A 101 2.79 16.66 -1.37
N ASP A 102 1.80 17.35 -1.96
CA ASP A 102 1.08 18.42 -1.30
C ASP A 102 0.29 17.94 -0.06
N ALA A 103 -0.36 16.77 -0.15
CA ALA A 103 -1.07 16.18 0.99
C ALA A 103 -0.11 15.81 2.13
N ILE A 104 1.06 15.23 1.81
CA ILE A 104 2.14 14.95 2.78
C ILE A 104 2.63 16.25 3.41
N GLY A 105 2.85 17.30 2.61
CA GLY A 105 3.29 18.60 3.07
C GLY A 105 2.28 19.27 4.02
N LYS A 106 0.99 19.17 3.72
CA LYS A 106 -0.09 19.69 4.59
C LYS A 106 -0.17 18.91 5.91
N ALA A 107 -0.07 17.58 5.86
CA ALA A 107 -0.02 16.74 7.06
C ALA A 107 1.17 17.12 7.96
N ALA A 108 2.36 17.27 7.39
CA ALA A 108 3.53 17.74 8.12
C ALA A 108 3.36 19.18 8.67
N GLY A 109 2.74 20.05 7.89
CA GLY A 109 2.43 21.45 8.28
C GLY A 109 1.44 21.55 9.43
N SER A 110 0.53 20.60 9.61
CA SER A 110 -0.36 20.52 10.78
C SER A 110 0.32 19.92 12.03
N GLY A 111 1.59 19.53 11.92
CA GLY A 111 2.37 18.92 13.01
C GLY A 111 2.32 17.39 13.05
N ALA A 112 1.62 16.75 12.12
CA ALA A 112 1.59 15.30 12.04
C ALA A 112 2.87 14.74 11.41
N GLN A 113 3.36 13.63 11.97
CA GLN A 113 4.40 12.82 11.34
C GLN A 113 3.78 12.00 10.20
N VAL A 114 4.58 11.62 9.22
CA VAL A 114 4.10 10.82 8.07
C VAL A 114 4.89 9.51 7.97
N ALA A 115 4.16 8.41 7.85
CA ALA A 115 4.69 7.10 7.49
C ALA A 115 4.10 6.67 6.16
N LEU A 116 4.97 6.37 5.21
CA LEU A 116 4.60 5.77 3.93
C LEU A 116 4.66 4.26 4.06
N VAL A 117 3.58 3.58 3.72
CA VAL A 117 3.46 2.13 3.87
C VAL A 117 3.25 1.50 2.49
N THR A 118 3.90 0.37 2.24
CA THR A 118 3.71 -0.37 1.00
C THR A 118 3.69 -1.87 1.24
N VAL A 119 2.92 -2.59 0.42
CA VAL A 119 2.89 -4.06 0.39
C VAL A 119 4.04 -4.67 -0.42
N LEU A 120 4.88 -3.83 -1.03
CA LEU A 120 6.07 -4.27 -1.75
C LEU A 120 7.22 -4.55 -0.78
N SER A 121 8.10 -5.46 -1.17
CA SER A 121 9.36 -5.72 -0.47
C SER A 121 10.29 -4.50 -0.54
N ARG A 122 11.20 -4.37 0.39
CA ARG A 122 12.25 -3.36 0.35
C ARG A 122 13.11 -3.49 -0.90
N SER A 123 13.36 -4.73 -1.32
CA SER A 123 14.07 -5.04 -2.56
C SER A 123 13.34 -4.50 -3.80
N ALA A 124 12.02 -4.63 -3.88
CA ALA A 124 11.23 -4.06 -4.97
C ALA A 124 11.30 -2.53 -4.98
N CYS A 125 11.23 -1.91 -3.80
CA CYS A 125 11.19 -0.45 -3.63
C CYS A 125 12.54 0.26 -3.75
N ASP A 126 13.67 -0.44 -3.86
CA ASP A 126 15.02 0.12 -3.78
C ASP A 126 15.24 1.37 -4.65
N GLY A 127 14.72 1.38 -5.88
CA GLY A 127 14.77 2.55 -6.76
C GLY A 127 13.81 3.68 -6.40
N LEU A 128 12.69 3.36 -5.73
CA LEU A 128 11.64 4.30 -5.34
C LEU A 128 11.94 4.99 -4.00
N LEU A 129 12.64 4.29 -3.09
CA LEU A 129 12.96 4.80 -1.75
C LEU A 129 13.72 6.14 -1.78
N GLY A 130 14.52 6.37 -2.82
CA GLY A 130 15.23 7.63 -3.02
C GLY A 130 14.28 8.83 -3.19
N ALA A 131 13.20 8.65 -3.94
CA ALA A 131 12.19 9.68 -4.17
C ALA A 131 11.28 9.90 -2.93
N LEU A 132 11.20 8.91 -2.04
CA LEU A 132 10.36 8.95 -0.84
C LEU A 132 11.08 9.47 0.41
N ARG A 133 12.42 9.61 0.38
CA ARG A 133 13.26 9.97 1.55
C ARG A 133 12.92 11.30 2.22
N GLY A 134 12.23 12.20 1.55
CA GLY A 134 11.79 13.48 2.14
C GLY A 134 10.44 13.43 2.86
N ALA A 135 9.74 12.30 2.77
CA ALA A 135 8.33 12.20 3.19
C ALA A 135 8.14 11.56 4.59
N GLY A 136 9.21 11.19 5.29
CA GLY A 136 9.12 10.57 6.62
C GLY A 136 9.57 9.10 6.65
N LEU A 137 8.97 8.32 7.55
CA LEU A 137 9.24 6.88 7.67
C LEU A 137 8.70 6.13 6.45
N VAL A 138 9.46 5.17 5.94
CA VAL A 138 8.98 4.24 4.89
C VAL A 138 9.01 2.82 5.42
N LEU A 139 7.85 2.15 5.43
CA LEU A 139 7.67 0.76 5.82
C LEU A 139 7.30 -0.09 4.60
N CYS A 140 8.14 -1.07 4.30
CA CYS A 140 7.90 -2.09 3.28
C CYS A 140 7.28 -3.35 3.91
N ALA A 141 6.79 -4.27 3.09
CA ALA A 141 6.15 -5.50 3.57
C ALA A 141 7.05 -6.36 4.46
N ASP A 142 8.35 -6.33 4.25
CA ASP A 142 9.36 -7.09 4.97
C ASP A 142 9.93 -6.37 6.21
N ASP A 143 9.50 -5.14 6.48
CA ASP A 143 9.86 -4.40 7.70
C ASP A 143 8.91 -4.69 8.87
N VAL A 144 7.84 -5.43 8.63
CA VAL A 144 6.79 -5.72 9.61
C VAL A 144 6.53 -7.23 9.70
N PRO A 145 6.09 -7.74 10.87
CA PRO A 145 5.78 -9.16 11.02
C PRO A 145 4.69 -9.65 10.06
N ARG A 146 3.65 -8.84 9.86
CA ARG A 146 2.54 -9.10 8.94
C ARG A 146 2.16 -7.81 8.23
N SER A 147 2.17 -7.83 6.90
CA SER A 147 1.71 -6.69 6.09
C SER A 147 0.18 -6.63 6.04
N PHE A 148 -0.38 -5.70 5.24
CA PHE A 148 -1.81 -5.60 5.04
C PHE A 148 -2.45 -6.98 4.73
N PRO A 149 -3.66 -7.24 5.24
CA PRO A 149 -4.59 -6.37 5.98
C PRO A 149 -4.41 -6.39 7.52
N TRP A 150 -3.25 -6.77 8.03
CA TRP A 150 -2.98 -6.79 9.47
C TRP A 150 -2.63 -5.39 9.97
N PRO A 151 -2.85 -5.09 11.29
CA PRO A 151 -2.58 -3.77 11.84
C PRO A 151 -1.10 -3.47 12.03
N ASP A 152 -0.23 -4.47 11.85
CA ASP A 152 1.20 -4.39 12.17
C ASP A 152 1.91 -3.20 11.51
N PRO A 153 1.66 -2.82 10.25
CA PRO A 153 2.30 -1.65 9.65
C PRO A 153 1.95 -0.34 10.36
N VAL A 154 0.69 -0.16 10.76
CA VAL A 154 0.22 1.03 11.49
C VAL A 154 0.84 1.07 12.87
N LEU A 155 0.81 -0.05 13.60
CA LEU A 155 1.37 -0.16 14.94
C LEU A 155 2.90 0.00 14.95
N THR A 156 3.58 -0.52 13.92
CA THR A 156 5.03 -0.34 13.74
C THR A 156 5.37 1.13 13.49
N ALA A 157 4.60 1.83 12.64
CA ALA A 157 4.77 3.26 12.42
C ALA A 157 4.62 4.06 13.72
N MET A 158 3.58 3.77 14.51
CA MET A 158 3.37 4.38 15.82
C MET A 158 4.56 4.19 16.75
N LEU A 159 5.07 2.97 16.87
CA LEU A 159 6.21 2.64 17.74
C LEU A 159 7.47 3.36 17.29
N GLN A 160 7.76 3.41 16.00
CA GLN A 160 8.97 4.04 15.48
C GLN A 160 8.93 5.56 15.52
N LEU A 161 7.74 6.16 15.42
CA LEU A 161 7.54 7.61 15.42
C LEU A 161 7.08 8.16 16.79
N GLY A 162 6.87 7.27 17.78
CA GLY A 162 6.57 7.68 19.15
C GLY A 162 5.13 8.17 19.38
N THR A 163 4.18 7.82 18.48
CA THR A 163 2.77 8.13 18.68
C THR A 163 2.18 7.24 19.75
N GLY A 164 1.66 7.84 20.84
CA GLY A 164 1.21 7.14 22.04
C GLY A 164 -0.24 6.64 21.99
N ASP A 165 -1.09 7.25 21.18
CA ASP A 165 -2.50 6.92 21.09
C ASP A 165 -2.91 6.63 19.62
N VAL A 166 -3.46 5.46 19.39
CA VAL A 166 -3.91 5.05 18.05
C VAL A 166 -5.05 5.93 17.52
N ARG A 167 -5.79 6.60 18.40
CA ARG A 167 -6.84 7.55 18.01
C ARG A 167 -6.28 8.83 17.38
N GLU A 168 -4.99 9.11 17.56
CA GLU A 168 -4.27 10.19 16.89
C GLU A 168 -3.69 9.78 15.53
N VAL A 169 -4.00 8.57 15.06
CA VAL A 169 -3.50 8.06 13.77
C VAL A 169 -4.57 8.21 12.70
N ALA A 170 -4.19 8.77 11.57
CA ALA A 170 -4.95 8.70 10.33
C ALA A 170 -4.31 7.65 9.40
N VAL A 171 -5.12 6.77 8.85
CA VAL A 171 -4.71 5.83 7.79
C VAL A 171 -5.38 6.22 6.49
N VAL A 172 -4.60 6.33 5.41
CA VAL A 172 -5.07 6.71 4.08
C VAL A 172 -4.71 5.63 3.08
N SER A 173 -5.69 5.04 2.44
CA SER A 173 -5.46 3.97 1.45
C SER A 173 -6.50 3.99 0.33
N ALA A 174 -6.08 3.62 -0.86
CA ALA A 174 -6.97 3.35 -2.00
C ALA A 174 -7.34 1.85 -2.12
N THR A 175 -6.93 1.01 -1.15
CA THR A 175 -7.17 -0.43 -1.15
C THR A 175 -8.01 -0.87 0.05
N GLU A 176 -8.83 -1.91 -0.13
CA GLU A 176 -9.63 -2.49 0.96
C GLU A 176 -8.73 -3.03 2.09
N ASP A 177 -7.62 -3.67 1.74
CA ASP A 177 -6.70 -4.26 2.72
C ASP A 177 -5.94 -3.21 3.53
N GLY A 178 -5.58 -2.08 2.93
CA GLY A 178 -4.99 -0.95 3.66
C GLY A 178 -6.00 -0.27 4.59
N VAL A 179 -7.24 -0.06 4.12
CA VAL A 179 -8.35 0.43 4.96
C VAL A 179 -8.61 -0.53 6.13
N LEU A 180 -8.69 -1.85 5.86
CA LEU A 180 -8.91 -2.86 6.88
C LEU A 180 -7.78 -2.91 7.91
N SER A 181 -6.53 -2.67 7.49
CA SER A 181 -5.39 -2.55 8.39
C SER A 181 -5.55 -1.39 9.37
N GLY A 182 -5.95 -0.20 8.89
CA GLY A 182 -6.24 0.96 9.72
C GLY A 182 -7.40 0.71 10.69
N HIS A 183 -8.48 0.11 10.20
CA HIS A 183 -9.62 -0.26 11.03
C HIS A 183 -9.23 -1.25 12.15
N ARG A 184 -8.47 -2.30 11.83
CA ARG A 184 -7.98 -3.29 12.79
C ARG A 184 -7.00 -2.72 13.80
N ALA A 185 -6.23 -1.71 13.41
CA ALA A 185 -5.37 -1.00 14.34
C ALA A 185 -6.16 -0.16 15.36
N GLY A 186 -7.40 0.22 15.04
CA GLY A 186 -8.20 1.14 15.83
C GLY A 186 -7.85 2.60 15.56
N ALA A 187 -7.33 2.92 14.38
CA ALA A 187 -6.97 4.30 13.99
C ALA A 187 -8.17 5.25 14.12
N GLY A 188 -7.93 6.45 14.63
CA GLY A 188 -8.98 7.45 14.85
C GLY A 188 -9.63 7.96 13.58
N LEU A 189 -8.88 7.96 12.47
CA LEU A 189 -9.37 8.29 11.14
C LEU A 189 -8.89 7.25 10.13
N VAL A 190 -9.82 6.64 9.39
CA VAL A 190 -9.50 5.72 8.29
C VAL A 190 -10.13 6.27 7.02
N ALA A 191 -9.30 6.86 6.17
CA ALA A 191 -9.73 7.46 4.91
C ALA A 191 -9.51 6.48 3.74
N GLY A 192 -10.59 6.02 3.14
CA GLY A 192 -10.58 5.30 1.88
C GLY A 192 -10.58 6.29 0.71
N ILE A 193 -9.63 6.19 -0.20
CA ILE A 193 -9.57 7.03 -1.39
C ILE A 193 -10.29 6.32 -2.54
N GLY A 194 -11.44 6.87 -2.92
CA GLY A 194 -12.22 6.45 -4.07
C GLY A 194 -11.66 7.00 -5.39
N GLY A 195 -12.45 6.86 -6.47
CA GLY A 195 -12.02 7.32 -7.81
C GLY A 195 -11.15 6.34 -8.56
N GLY A 196 -10.68 5.28 -7.91
CA GLY A 196 -9.99 4.14 -8.52
C GLY A 196 -10.95 3.02 -8.94
N PRO A 197 -10.41 1.84 -9.27
CA PRO A 197 -11.22 0.69 -9.71
C PRO A 197 -12.08 0.08 -8.59
N ARG A 198 -11.92 0.52 -7.35
CA ARG A 198 -12.65 0.01 -6.18
C ARG A 198 -13.89 0.83 -5.89
N PRO A 199 -15.06 0.21 -5.72
CA PRO A 199 -16.27 0.92 -5.34
C PRO A 199 -16.14 1.48 -3.92
N ALA A 200 -16.68 2.68 -3.70
CA ALA A 200 -16.72 3.33 -2.38
C ALA A 200 -17.35 2.45 -1.28
N GLU A 201 -18.30 1.61 -1.66
CA GLU A 201 -18.96 0.65 -0.76
C GLU A 201 -18.01 -0.41 -0.22
N ALA A 202 -17.07 -0.90 -1.04
CA ALA A 202 -16.07 -1.86 -0.60
C ALA A 202 -15.11 -1.25 0.44
N LEU A 203 -14.70 0.00 0.25
CA LEU A 203 -13.88 0.73 1.22
C LEU A 203 -14.65 0.96 2.55
N ARG A 204 -15.94 1.30 2.48
CA ARG A 204 -16.79 1.40 3.69
C ARG A 204 -16.93 0.05 4.39
N ALA A 205 -17.16 -1.02 3.64
CA ALA A 205 -17.28 -2.37 4.20
C ALA A 205 -15.96 -2.84 4.85
N ALA A 206 -14.81 -2.39 4.35
CA ALA A 206 -13.50 -2.63 4.96
C ALA A 206 -13.23 -1.82 6.23
N GLY A 207 -14.11 -0.85 6.58
CA GLY A 207 -14.02 -0.08 7.81
C GLY A 207 -13.53 1.36 7.63
N ALA A 208 -13.59 1.93 6.41
CA ALA A 208 -13.31 3.35 6.21
C ALA A 208 -14.30 4.22 6.99
N THR A 209 -13.81 5.12 7.84
CA THR A 209 -14.62 6.14 8.52
C THR A 209 -15.01 7.27 7.55
N HIS A 210 -14.15 7.52 6.56
CA HIS A 210 -14.36 8.49 5.50
C HIS A 210 -14.02 7.85 4.14
N VAL A 211 -14.83 8.09 3.13
CA VAL A 211 -14.52 7.75 1.75
C VAL A 211 -14.47 9.05 0.96
N LEU A 212 -13.32 9.35 0.40
CA LEU A 212 -12.98 10.61 -0.25
C LEU A 212 -12.73 10.36 -1.74
N ASP A 213 -13.04 11.33 -2.58
CA ASP A 213 -12.87 11.20 -4.03
C ASP A 213 -11.39 11.16 -4.45
N ASN A 214 -10.52 11.82 -3.67
CA ASN A 214 -9.08 11.87 -3.94
C ASN A 214 -8.29 12.27 -2.67
N ILE A 215 -6.96 12.17 -2.76
CA ILE A 215 -6.04 12.49 -1.65
C ILE A 215 -6.05 13.99 -1.28
N ALA A 216 -6.42 14.91 -2.19
CA ALA A 216 -6.50 16.33 -1.86
C ALA A 216 -7.62 16.60 -0.84
N ALA A 217 -8.76 15.90 -0.95
CA ALA A 217 -9.85 16.00 0.01
C ALA A 217 -9.43 15.50 1.43
N PHE A 218 -8.52 14.51 1.52
CA PHE A 218 -7.94 14.12 2.81
C PHE A 218 -7.11 15.25 3.43
N ALA A 219 -6.31 15.94 2.64
CA ALA A 219 -5.49 17.04 3.12
C ALA A 219 -6.33 18.25 3.65
N GLU A 220 -7.58 18.38 3.18
CA GLU A 220 -8.52 19.38 3.69
C GLU A 220 -9.14 18.97 5.04
N LEU A 221 -9.23 17.67 5.34
CA LEU A 221 -9.70 17.18 6.64
C LEU A 221 -8.71 17.41 7.79
N LEU A 222 -7.42 17.62 7.46
CA LEU A 222 -6.37 17.86 8.43
C LEU A 222 -6.16 19.34 8.77
N ALA A 223 -6.76 20.24 7.98
CA ALA A 223 -6.65 21.70 8.14
C ALA A 223 -7.65 22.22 9.18
#